data_c284219a5f5e0426feeec32b9403529d
#
_entry.id   c284219a5f5e0426feeec32b9403529d
#
_cell.length_a   1.000
_cell.length_b   1.000
_cell.length_c   1.000
_cell.angle_alpha   90.00
_cell.angle_beta   90.00
_cell.angle_gamma   90.00
#
_symmetry.space_group_name_H-M   'P 1'
#
loop_
_entity.id
_entity.type
_entity.pdbx_description
1 polymer ?
#
loop_
_entity_poly.entity_id
_entity_poly.type
_entity_poly.pdbx_seq_one_letter_code
_entity_poly.pdbx_strand_id
1 'polypeptide(L)'
;MKKFLTISLVFISSVMVFAQPIPTDAERIIKAYNNKEVLTNSSRVKNIEFRNIGPTIMSGRVVALEVNPTDPTKFYVAYASGGVWYTNNNGTSFESISDDWPTQNIGEIAMDWKNNILWVGTGENNSSRSSYSGIGILKTNADGTNWKNVGLTDSHHIGKILINPENSNHVVIGVTGHLYSKNINRGEYVTK
;
A
#
# COMPACT_ATOMS: atom_id res chain seq x y z
N MET A 1 -0.50 34.40 -42.60
CA MET A 1 -1.47 33.85 -41.64
C MET A 1 -1.25 32.38 -41.30
N LYS A 2 -1.12 31.44 -42.29
CA LYS A 2 -0.91 30.00 -42.01
C LYS A 2 0.32 29.68 -41.14
N LYS A 3 1.47 30.36 -41.33
CA LYS A 3 2.71 30.14 -40.56
C LYS A 3 2.60 30.61 -39.12
N PHE A 4 1.88 31.67 -38.84
CA PHE A 4 1.61 32.13 -37.46
C PHE A 4 0.70 31.18 -36.72
N LEU A 5 -0.30 30.60 -37.35
CA LEU A 5 -1.20 29.64 -36.76
C LEU A 5 -0.45 28.35 -36.37
N THR A 6 0.48 27.88 -37.18
CA THR A 6 1.30 26.69 -36.92
C THR A 6 2.23 26.90 -35.72
N ILE A 7 2.87 28.07 -35.59
CA ILE A 7 3.74 28.42 -34.48
C ILE A 7 2.94 28.51 -33.16
N SER A 8 1.75 29.13 -33.17
CA SER A 8 0.87 29.19 -32.00
C SER A 8 0.40 27.80 -31.56
N LEU A 9 0.10 26.90 -32.48
CA LEU A 9 -0.33 25.52 -32.16
C LEU A 9 0.82 24.70 -31.52
N VAL A 10 2.05 24.86 -32.00
CA VAL A 10 3.24 24.21 -31.40
C VAL A 10 3.54 24.74 -30.01
N PHE A 11 3.34 26.06 -29.77
CA PHE A 11 3.54 26.64 -28.44
C PHE A 11 2.50 26.20 -27.44
N ILE A 12 1.24 26.08 -27.84
CA ILE A 12 0.15 25.56 -26.98
C ILE A 12 0.38 24.08 -26.65
N SER A 13 0.84 23.27 -27.59
CA SER A 13 1.13 21.84 -27.33
C SER A 13 2.31 21.64 -26.38
N SER A 14 3.34 22.51 -26.40
CA SER A 14 4.48 22.43 -25.49
C SER A 14 4.14 22.84 -24.05
N VAL A 15 3.16 23.71 -23.83
CA VAL A 15 2.69 24.08 -22.50
C VAL A 15 1.85 22.97 -21.85
N MET A 16 1.13 22.18 -22.64
CA MET A 16 0.33 21.05 -22.12
C MET A 16 1.17 19.85 -21.62
N VAL A 17 2.43 19.71 -22.10
CA VAL A 17 3.30 18.59 -21.71
C VAL A 17 3.88 18.74 -20.32
N PHE A 18 3.83 19.90 -19.69
CA PHE A 18 4.38 20.16 -18.34
C PHE A 18 3.35 20.17 -17.21
N ALA A 19 2.09 19.96 -17.50
CA ALA A 19 1.03 19.91 -16.48
C ALA A 19 0.98 18.52 -15.82
N GLN A 20 2.01 18.13 -15.11
CA GLN A 20 1.93 16.98 -14.21
C GLN A 20 1.04 17.33 -13.02
N PRO A 21 0.07 16.49 -12.66
CA PRO A 21 -0.75 16.73 -11.47
C PRO A 21 0.14 16.74 -10.23
N ILE A 22 -0.17 17.64 -9.31
CA ILE A 22 0.49 17.68 -8.00
C ILE A 22 0.10 16.37 -7.26
N PRO A 23 1.07 15.60 -6.75
CA PRO A 23 0.75 14.38 -6.02
C PRO A 23 -0.02 14.70 -4.75
N THR A 24 -0.89 13.78 -4.34
CA THR A 24 -1.57 13.89 -3.05
C THR A 24 -0.55 13.60 -1.95
N ASP A 25 -0.41 14.54 -1.04
CA ASP A 25 0.43 14.44 0.14
C ASP A 25 -0.08 13.31 1.05
N ALA A 26 0.80 12.41 1.47
CA ALA A 26 0.48 11.29 2.35
C ALA A 26 0.00 11.75 3.74
N GLU A 27 0.45 12.88 4.24
CA GLU A 27 -0.06 13.46 5.50
C GLU A 27 -1.56 13.76 5.43
N ARG A 28 -2.07 14.16 4.27
CA ARG A 28 -3.51 14.38 4.07
C ARG A 28 -4.30 13.10 4.18
N ILE A 29 -3.76 11.98 3.71
CA ILE A 29 -4.39 10.65 3.81
C ILE A 29 -4.44 10.21 5.27
N ILE A 30 -3.33 10.34 6.00
CA ILE A 30 -3.26 10.02 7.44
C ILE A 30 -4.22 10.90 8.25
N LYS A 31 -4.28 12.19 7.95
CA LYS A 31 -5.22 13.13 8.59
C LYS A 31 -6.68 12.73 8.32
N ALA A 32 -7.00 12.32 7.10
CA ALA A 32 -8.34 11.86 6.75
C ALA A 32 -8.70 10.56 7.51
N TYR A 33 -7.75 9.64 7.65
CA TYR A 33 -7.93 8.43 8.45
C TYR A 33 -8.20 8.76 9.93
N ASN A 34 -7.38 9.63 10.54
CA ASN A 34 -7.59 10.06 11.92
C ASN A 34 -8.94 10.75 12.12
N ASN A 35 -9.39 11.55 11.16
CA ASN A 35 -10.73 12.13 11.18
C ASN A 35 -11.84 11.06 11.10
N LYS A 36 -11.66 10.00 10.33
CA LYS A 36 -12.60 8.85 10.28
C LYS A 36 -12.76 8.26 11.68
N GLU A 37 -11.67 8.07 12.40
CA GLU A 37 -11.69 7.53 13.77
C GLU A 37 -12.47 8.46 14.73
N VAL A 38 -12.20 9.76 14.68
CA VAL A 38 -12.95 10.76 15.48
C VAL A 38 -14.45 10.72 15.15
N LEU A 39 -14.81 10.67 13.87
CA LEU A 39 -16.21 10.59 13.43
C LEU A 39 -16.87 9.27 13.90
N THR A 40 -16.16 8.16 13.81
CA THR A 40 -16.64 6.86 14.27
C THR A 40 -16.93 6.90 15.78
N ASN A 41 -16.02 7.44 16.59
CA ASN A 41 -16.15 7.55 18.04
C ASN A 41 -17.29 8.50 18.46
N SER A 42 -17.59 9.52 17.68
CA SER A 42 -18.69 10.46 17.91
C SER A 42 -20.02 10.01 17.30
N SER A 43 -20.05 8.94 16.52
CA SER A 43 -21.24 8.46 15.82
C SER A 43 -22.30 7.98 16.81
N ARG A 44 -23.58 8.33 16.52
CA ARG A 44 -24.74 7.84 17.30
C ARG A 44 -24.99 6.35 17.09
N VAL A 45 -24.45 5.76 16.04
CA VAL A 45 -24.58 4.34 15.70
C VAL A 45 -23.31 3.53 15.97
N LYS A 46 -22.34 4.09 16.69
CA LYS A 46 -21.05 3.44 17.00
C LYS A 46 -21.16 2.09 17.73
N ASN A 47 -22.26 1.89 18.46
CA ASN A 47 -22.51 0.65 19.20
C ASN A 47 -23.35 -0.36 18.41
N ILE A 48 -23.67 -0.07 17.15
CA ILE A 48 -24.35 -1.02 16.26
C ILE A 48 -23.26 -1.78 15.51
N GLU A 49 -23.18 -3.08 15.74
CA GLU A 49 -22.25 -3.96 15.03
C GLU A 49 -22.76 -4.17 13.59
N PHE A 50 -21.97 -3.75 12.63
CA PHE A 50 -22.19 -4.06 11.22
C PHE A 50 -21.40 -5.30 10.85
N ARG A 51 -22.09 -6.29 10.28
CA ARG A 51 -21.44 -7.46 9.72
C ARG A 51 -21.21 -7.26 8.23
N ASN A 52 -19.99 -7.44 7.78
CA ASN A 52 -19.70 -7.52 6.34
C ASN A 52 -20.40 -8.75 5.75
N ILE A 53 -21.28 -8.52 4.77
CA ILE A 53 -22.02 -9.57 4.04
C ILE A 53 -21.50 -9.77 2.62
N GLY A 54 -20.40 -9.13 2.26
CA GLY A 54 -19.75 -9.29 0.97
C GLY A 54 -19.40 -7.94 0.30
N PRO A 55 -18.75 -8.00 -0.85
CA PRO A 55 -18.35 -9.23 -1.55
C PRO A 55 -17.31 -10.02 -0.78
N THR A 56 -17.40 -11.35 -0.84
CA THR A 56 -16.44 -12.28 -0.22
C THR A 56 -15.33 -12.71 -1.18
N ILE A 57 -15.27 -12.08 -2.35
CA ILE A 57 -14.31 -12.39 -3.40
C ILE A 57 -13.20 -11.35 -3.35
N MET A 58 -11.97 -11.82 -3.24
CA MET A 58 -10.76 -11.02 -3.36
C MET A 58 -10.69 -10.43 -4.76
N SER A 59 -10.26 -9.16 -4.85
CA SER A 59 -10.21 -8.43 -6.12
C SER A 59 -8.85 -7.78 -6.31
N GLY A 60 -8.42 -7.69 -7.55
CA GLY A 60 -7.19 -7.05 -7.96
C GLY A 60 -6.11 -8.04 -8.37
N ARG A 61 -4.94 -7.51 -8.76
CA ARG A 61 -3.76 -8.33 -9.07
C ARG A 61 -3.07 -8.74 -7.80
N VAL A 62 -2.66 -10.00 -7.72
CA VAL A 62 -1.72 -10.46 -6.68
C VAL A 62 -0.37 -9.80 -6.93
N VAL A 63 0.18 -9.14 -5.92
CA VAL A 63 1.47 -8.45 -5.97
C VAL A 63 2.53 -9.15 -5.13
N ALA A 64 2.12 -9.82 -4.06
CA ALA A 64 3.04 -10.56 -3.20
C ALA A 64 2.34 -11.77 -2.54
N LEU A 65 3.15 -12.75 -2.18
CA LEU A 65 2.75 -13.98 -1.50
C LEU A 65 3.79 -14.31 -0.44
N GLU A 66 3.36 -14.51 0.79
CA GLU A 66 4.22 -14.92 1.92
C GLU A 66 3.73 -16.24 2.50
N VAL A 67 4.50 -17.29 2.30
CA VAL A 67 4.15 -18.66 2.70
C VAL A 67 4.91 -19.04 3.97
N ASN A 68 4.22 -19.65 4.93
CA ASN A 68 4.85 -20.16 6.13
C ASN A 68 5.84 -21.30 5.78
N PRO A 69 7.14 -21.15 6.08
CA PRO A 69 8.16 -22.14 5.70
C PRO A 69 8.01 -23.50 6.41
N THR A 70 7.31 -23.55 7.54
CA THR A 70 7.10 -24.78 8.31
C THR A 70 5.71 -25.39 8.10
N ASP A 71 4.75 -24.62 7.58
CA ASP A 71 3.39 -25.07 7.30
C ASP A 71 2.86 -24.33 6.05
N PRO A 72 3.12 -24.84 4.84
CA PRO A 72 2.76 -24.15 3.59
C PRO A 72 1.25 -24.06 3.34
N THR A 73 0.41 -24.65 4.20
CA THR A 73 -1.05 -24.44 4.15
C THR A 73 -1.45 -23.05 4.69
N LYS A 74 -0.51 -22.37 5.34
CA LYS A 74 -0.68 -21.01 5.89
C LYS A 74 0.09 -20.00 5.06
N PHE A 75 -0.60 -19.04 4.51
CA PHE A 75 0.04 -17.98 3.72
C PHE A 75 -0.79 -16.70 3.65
N TYR A 76 -0.11 -15.61 3.33
CA TYR A 76 -0.70 -14.31 3.04
C TYR A 76 -0.68 -14.05 1.55
N VAL A 77 -1.73 -13.40 1.05
CA VAL A 77 -1.84 -12.93 -0.33
C VAL A 77 -2.09 -11.44 -0.30
N ALA A 78 -1.24 -10.66 -0.96
CA ALA A 78 -1.39 -9.23 -1.10
C ALA A 78 -1.90 -8.86 -2.49
N TYR A 79 -2.88 -7.98 -2.53
CA TYR A 79 -3.48 -7.47 -3.76
C TYR A 79 -3.12 -6.01 -3.97
N ALA A 80 -2.92 -5.61 -5.22
CA ALA A 80 -2.56 -4.25 -5.62
C ALA A 80 -3.52 -3.17 -5.08
N SER A 81 -4.80 -3.48 -4.97
CA SER A 81 -5.86 -2.59 -4.48
C SER A 81 -6.95 -3.32 -3.69
N GLY A 82 -6.67 -4.52 -3.23
CA GLY A 82 -7.60 -5.39 -2.49
C GLY A 82 -7.10 -5.78 -1.11
N GLY A 83 -6.06 -5.11 -0.59
CA GLY A 83 -5.51 -5.35 0.74
C GLY A 83 -4.74 -6.66 0.87
N VAL A 84 -4.65 -7.15 2.10
CA VAL A 84 -3.95 -8.38 2.47
C VAL A 84 -4.94 -9.40 3.05
N TRP A 85 -4.82 -10.61 2.56
CA TRP A 85 -5.67 -11.75 2.94
C TRP A 85 -4.82 -12.90 3.47
N TYR A 86 -5.35 -13.59 4.45
CA TYR A 86 -4.70 -14.72 5.10
C TYR A 86 -5.52 -15.99 4.92
N THR A 87 -4.85 -17.12 4.74
CA THR A 87 -5.43 -18.46 4.81
C THR A 87 -4.61 -19.36 5.74
N ASN A 88 -5.29 -20.26 6.44
CA ASN A 88 -4.68 -21.28 7.29
C ASN A 88 -5.05 -22.70 6.84
N ASN A 89 -5.68 -22.84 5.68
CA ASN A 89 -6.25 -24.09 5.19
C ASN A 89 -6.02 -24.28 3.67
N ASN A 90 -4.84 -23.89 3.21
CA ASN A 90 -4.40 -24.04 1.82
C ASN A 90 -5.33 -23.35 0.80
N GLY A 91 -5.85 -22.18 1.14
CA GLY A 91 -6.69 -21.39 0.25
C GLY A 91 -8.15 -21.83 0.14
N THR A 92 -8.60 -22.78 0.98
CA THR A 92 -10.01 -23.19 1.02
C THR A 92 -10.90 -22.02 1.49
N SER A 93 -10.41 -21.21 2.42
CA SER A 93 -11.01 -19.94 2.81
C SER A 93 -9.95 -18.88 3.06
N PHE A 94 -10.34 -17.63 2.93
CA PHE A 94 -9.48 -16.48 3.21
C PHE A 94 -10.19 -15.51 4.14
N GLU A 95 -9.40 -14.85 4.97
CA GLU A 95 -9.82 -13.78 5.86
C GLU A 95 -9.05 -12.51 5.51
N SER A 96 -9.76 -11.38 5.39
CA SER A 96 -9.11 -10.08 5.22
C SER A 96 -8.52 -9.64 6.56
N ILE A 97 -7.25 -9.26 6.57
CA ILE A 97 -6.57 -8.73 7.76
C ILE A 97 -6.34 -7.22 7.67
N SER A 98 -6.73 -6.60 6.56
CA SER A 98 -6.41 -5.21 6.24
C SER A 98 -7.61 -4.26 6.22
N ASP A 99 -8.81 -4.73 6.57
CA ASP A 99 -10.06 -3.93 6.43
C ASP A 99 -10.02 -2.61 7.23
N ASP A 100 -9.31 -2.59 8.35
CA ASP A 100 -9.17 -1.40 9.20
C ASP A 100 -7.92 -0.56 8.90
N TRP A 101 -7.14 -0.91 7.88
CA TRP A 101 -5.96 -0.12 7.55
C TRP A 101 -6.32 1.14 6.75
N PRO A 102 -5.45 2.17 6.79
CA PRO A 102 -5.71 3.44 6.11
C PRO A 102 -5.64 3.34 4.58
N THR A 103 -5.11 2.24 4.05
CA THR A 103 -5.03 1.98 2.61
C THR A 103 -5.12 0.50 2.31
N GLN A 104 -5.75 0.17 1.18
CA GLN A 104 -5.81 -1.18 0.61
C GLN A 104 -4.84 -1.35 -0.57
N ASN A 105 -4.02 -0.32 -0.85
CA ASN A 105 -3.07 -0.33 -1.95
C ASN A 105 -1.76 -0.94 -1.48
N ILE A 106 -1.45 -2.16 -1.90
CA ILE A 106 -0.28 -2.91 -1.45
C ILE A 106 0.72 -3.03 -2.60
N GLY A 107 2.00 -2.83 -2.30
CA GLY A 107 3.11 -3.04 -3.23
C GLY A 107 3.89 -4.31 -2.92
N GLU A 108 4.15 -4.57 -1.63
CA GLU A 108 4.90 -5.74 -1.17
C GLU A 108 4.51 -6.10 0.27
N ILE A 109 4.68 -7.37 0.64
CA ILE A 109 4.61 -7.82 2.03
C ILE A 109 5.83 -8.68 2.36
N ALA A 110 6.22 -8.68 3.63
CA ALA A 110 7.23 -9.61 4.15
C ALA A 110 6.85 -10.03 5.57
N MET A 111 6.83 -11.34 5.82
CA MET A 111 6.41 -11.89 7.10
C MET A 111 7.60 -12.39 7.91
N ASP A 112 7.78 -11.83 9.09
CA ASP A 112 8.63 -12.41 10.13
C ASP A 112 7.85 -13.50 10.87
N TRP A 113 7.94 -14.71 10.35
CA TRP A 113 7.23 -15.86 10.89
C TRP A 113 7.65 -16.23 12.32
N LYS A 114 8.88 -15.87 12.71
CA LYS A 114 9.41 -16.15 14.04
C LYS A 114 8.75 -15.28 15.12
N ASN A 115 8.53 -14.00 14.79
CA ASN A 115 8.00 -13.01 15.74
C ASN A 115 6.54 -12.66 15.47
N ASN A 116 5.89 -13.28 14.46
CA ASN A 116 4.51 -13.01 14.05
C ASN A 116 4.28 -11.52 13.70
N ILE A 117 5.22 -10.94 12.96
CA ILE A 117 5.18 -9.54 12.53
C ILE A 117 5.13 -9.48 11.00
N LEU A 118 4.11 -8.79 10.49
CA LEU A 118 3.97 -8.53 9.07
C LEU A 118 4.42 -7.10 8.75
N TRP A 119 5.34 -6.99 7.80
CA TRP A 119 5.75 -5.75 7.17
C TRP A 119 5.02 -5.57 5.86
N VAL A 120 4.46 -4.39 5.66
CA VAL A 120 3.62 -4.09 4.49
C VAL A 120 4.11 -2.83 3.82
N GLY A 121 4.60 -2.98 2.62
CA GLY A 121 4.92 -1.87 1.72
C GLY A 121 3.68 -1.47 0.96
N THR A 122 3.21 -0.25 1.19
CA THR A 122 2.01 0.24 0.54
C THR A 122 2.30 0.88 -0.81
N GLY A 123 1.29 0.89 -1.70
CA GLY A 123 1.39 1.44 -3.05
C GLY A 123 1.99 0.48 -4.07
N GLU A 124 1.17 0.05 -5.01
CA GLU A 124 1.53 -0.92 -6.05
C GLU A 124 2.43 -0.28 -7.10
N ASN A 125 3.53 -0.94 -7.47
CA ASN A 125 4.64 -0.40 -8.24
C ASN A 125 4.76 -0.90 -9.69
N ASN A 126 3.80 -1.67 -10.20
CA ASN A 126 3.87 -2.24 -11.56
C ASN A 126 3.62 -1.22 -12.69
N SER A 127 3.48 0.06 -12.34
CA SER A 127 3.31 1.17 -13.29
C SER A 127 2.15 0.99 -14.26
N SER A 128 1.06 0.37 -13.79
CA SER A 128 -0.18 0.27 -14.54
C SER A 128 -1.11 1.45 -14.20
N ARG A 129 -2.16 1.64 -15.01
CA ARG A 129 -3.16 2.68 -14.76
C ARG A 129 -3.91 2.54 -13.42
N SER A 130 -3.79 1.41 -12.75
CA SER A 130 -4.35 1.13 -11.42
C SER A 130 -3.25 0.94 -10.36
N SER A 131 -2.07 1.49 -10.57
CA SER A 131 -1.01 1.57 -9.57
C SER A 131 -1.25 2.78 -8.67
N TYR A 132 -2.12 2.60 -7.68
CA TYR A 132 -2.45 3.64 -6.72
C TYR A 132 -1.34 3.81 -5.68
N SER A 133 -1.15 5.05 -5.24
CA SER A 133 -0.15 5.38 -4.22
C SER A 133 -0.53 4.81 -2.85
N GLY A 134 0.49 4.50 -2.07
CA GLY A 134 0.37 4.14 -0.66
C GLY A 134 0.78 5.29 0.27
N ILE A 135 1.09 4.93 1.49
CA ILE A 135 1.45 5.83 2.60
C ILE A 135 2.74 5.39 3.31
N GLY A 136 3.63 4.69 2.62
CA GLY A 136 4.88 4.17 3.17
C GLY A 136 4.77 2.75 3.70
N ILE A 137 5.47 2.48 4.79
CA ILE A 137 5.57 1.15 5.40
C ILE A 137 4.65 1.05 6.60
N LEU A 138 3.83 0.01 6.62
CA LEU A 138 3.10 -0.41 7.81
C LEU A 138 3.78 -1.63 8.43
N LYS A 139 3.77 -1.69 9.75
CA LYS A 139 4.19 -2.83 10.55
C LYS A 139 3.02 -3.25 11.42
N THR A 140 2.66 -4.52 11.44
CA THR A 140 1.47 -5.02 12.12
C THR A 140 1.72 -6.42 12.69
N ASN A 141 0.87 -6.87 13.61
CA ASN A 141 0.82 -8.27 14.00
C ASN A 141 0.37 -9.15 12.82
N ALA A 142 0.58 -10.45 12.93
CA ALA A 142 0.18 -11.43 11.93
C ALA A 142 -1.32 -11.41 11.56
N ASP A 143 -2.17 -11.01 12.50
CA ASP A 143 -3.63 -10.88 12.33
C ASP A 143 -4.08 -9.51 11.79
N GLY A 144 -3.15 -8.63 11.44
CA GLY A 144 -3.43 -7.28 10.94
C GLY A 144 -3.72 -6.24 12.01
N THR A 145 -3.75 -6.64 13.30
CA THR A 145 -3.98 -5.72 14.41
C THR A 145 -2.74 -4.93 14.80
N ASN A 146 -2.93 -3.86 15.57
CA ASN A 146 -1.83 -3.01 16.09
C ASN A 146 -0.89 -2.47 14.99
N TRP A 147 -1.44 -2.20 13.82
CA TRP A 147 -0.65 -1.63 12.74
C TRP A 147 -0.12 -0.23 13.10
N LYS A 148 1.08 0.06 12.59
CA LYS A 148 1.73 1.38 12.73
C LYS A 148 2.40 1.74 11.42
N ASN A 149 2.32 3.00 11.03
CA ASN A 149 3.20 3.54 10.00
C ASN A 149 4.59 3.73 10.60
N VAL A 150 5.59 3.09 10.01
CA VAL A 150 6.98 3.09 10.52
C VAL A 150 7.92 3.88 9.62
N GLY A 151 7.38 4.65 8.68
CA GLY A 151 8.13 5.61 7.87
C GLY A 151 7.88 5.51 6.37
N LEU A 152 8.69 6.24 5.63
CA LEU A 152 8.62 6.37 4.17
C LEU A 152 7.24 6.84 3.68
N THR A 153 6.57 7.66 4.46
CA THR A 153 5.16 8.03 4.29
C THR A 153 4.86 8.62 2.92
N ASP A 154 5.76 9.42 2.36
CA ASP A 154 5.58 10.06 1.04
C ASP A 154 6.29 9.30 -0.09
N SER A 155 6.61 8.03 0.09
CA SER A 155 7.29 7.23 -0.93
C SER A 155 6.38 6.80 -2.08
N HIS A 156 5.09 6.83 -1.91
CA HIS A 156 4.01 6.38 -2.80
C HIS A 156 4.03 4.89 -3.15
N HIS A 157 5.18 4.32 -3.52
CA HIS A 157 5.24 2.95 -4.04
C HIS A 157 6.44 2.19 -3.48
N ILE A 158 6.16 1.11 -2.78
CA ILE A 158 7.16 0.21 -2.21
C ILE A 158 7.25 -1.05 -3.07
N GLY A 159 8.46 -1.36 -3.52
CA GLY A 159 8.68 -2.44 -4.48
C GLY A 159 9.20 -3.73 -3.88
N LYS A 160 9.94 -3.67 -2.75
CA LYS A 160 10.48 -4.87 -2.10
C LYS A 160 10.75 -4.64 -0.62
N ILE A 161 10.49 -5.67 0.18
CA ILE A 161 10.87 -5.74 1.60
C ILE A 161 11.62 -7.04 1.82
N LEU A 162 12.77 -6.98 2.46
CA LEU A 162 13.57 -8.14 2.83
C LEU A 162 13.91 -8.06 4.31
N ILE A 163 13.55 -9.10 5.05
CA ILE A 163 13.84 -9.25 6.48
C ILE A 163 15.05 -10.17 6.62
N ASN A 164 16.06 -9.77 7.41
CA ASN A 164 17.18 -10.65 7.72
C ASN A 164 16.67 -11.80 8.62
N PRO A 165 16.80 -13.07 8.19
CA PRO A 165 16.28 -14.21 8.94
C PRO A 165 16.98 -14.41 10.29
N GLU A 166 18.20 -13.90 10.46
CA GLU A 166 18.96 -13.99 11.71
C GLU A 166 18.71 -12.80 12.64
N ASN A 167 18.23 -11.67 12.08
CA ASN A 167 17.99 -10.44 12.83
C ASN A 167 16.77 -9.70 12.29
N SER A 168 15.61 -9.93 12.88
CA SER A 168 14.31 -9.34 12.51
C SER A 168 14.27 -7.81 12.62
N ASN A 169 15.25 -7.18 13.27
CA ASN A 169 15.38 -5.73 13.30
C ASN A 169 16.13 -5.18 12.08
N HIS A 170 16.74 -6.04 11.28
CA HIS A 170 17.45 -5.65 10.07
C HIS A 170 16.56 -5.92 8.84
N VAL A 171 15.91 -4.87 8.37
CA VAL A 171 15.01 -4.92 7.22
C VAL A 171 15.51 -3.98 6.14
N VAL A 172 15.58 -4.46 4.91
CA VAL A 172 15.94 -3.69 3.72
C VAL A 172 14.69 -3.46 2.88
N ILE A 173 14.49 -2.23 2.43
CA ILE A 173 13.29 -1.80 1.72
C ILE A 173 13.71 -1.12 0.41
N GLY A 174 13.26 -1.67 -0.70
CA GLY A 174 13.39 -1.08 -2.03
C GLY A 174 12.19 -0.18 -2.35
N VAL A 175 12.43 1.11 -2.53
CA VAL A 175 11.41 2.12 -2.79
C VAL A 175 11.47 2.55 -4.24
N THR A 176 10.36 2.37 -4.96
CA THR A 176 10.20 2.87 -6.33
C THR A 176 10.01 4.39 -6.35
N GLY A 177 9.46 4.93 -5.28
CA GLY A 177 9.08 6.34 -5.19
C GLY A 177 7.85 6.65 -6.02
N HIS A 178 7.61 7.93 -6.32
CA HIS A 178 6.47 8.33 -7.14
C HIS A 178 6.61 7.81 -8.58
N LEU A 179 5.62 7.10 -9.10
CA LEU A 179 5.60 6.63 -10.48
C LEU A 179 5.26 7.75 -11.48
N TYR A 180 4.43 8.70 -11.05
CA TYR A 180 3.80 9.69 -11.92
C TYR A 180 4.22 11.13 -11.64
N SER A 181 5.14 11.35 -10.70
CA SER A 181 5.67 12.68 -10.36
C SER A 181 7.14 12.59 -9.95
N LYS A 182 7.83 13.73 -9.95
CA LYS A 182 9.20 13.82 -9.45
C LYS A 182 9.21 13.66 -7.94
N ASN A 183 10.22 12.94 -7.42
CA ASN A 183 10.42 12.75 -5.98
C ASN A 183 11.88 12.39 -5.69
N ILE A 184 12.25 12.52 -4.43
CA ILE A 184 13.57 12.17 -3.90
C ILE A 184 13.57 10.83 -3.14
N ASN A 185 12.42 10.16 -3.05
CA ASN A 185 12.21 9.00 -2.17
C ASN A 185 12.57 7.67 -2.82
N ARG A 186 12.98 7.66 -4.09
CA ARG A 186 13.46 6.44 -4.75
C ARG A 186 14.81 6.04 -4.18
N GLY A 187 14.94 4.77 -3.80
CA GLY A 187 16.20 4.26 -3.25
C GLY A 187 16.03 3.02 -2.40
N GLU A 188 17.12 2.63 -1.76
CA GLU A 188 17.17 1.55 -0.78
C GLU A 188 17.24 2.15 0.64
N TYR A 189 16.48 1.58 1.54
CA TYR A 189 16.38 2.00 2.93
C TYR A 189 16.63 0.79 3.84
N VAL A 190 17.29 1.04 4.95
CA VAL A 190 17.59 0.00 5.94
C VAL A 190 17.13 0.48 7.31
N THR A 191 16.51 -0.41 8.08
CA THR A 191 16.17 -0.13 9.49
C THR A 191 17.43 0.02 10.32
N LYS A 192 17.37 0.89 11.32
CA LYS A 192 18.44 1.12 12.28
C LYS A 192 18.15 0.43 13.60
#